data_10a050d9b88c5486636d95ffc017402d
#
_entry.id   10a050d9b88c5486636d95ffc017402d
#
_cell.length_a   1.000
_cell.length_b   1.000
_cell.length_c   1.000
_cell.angle_alpha   90.00
_cell.angle_beta   90.00
_cell.angle_gamma   90.00
#
_symmetry.space_group_name_H-M   'P 1'
#
loop_
_entity.id
_entity.type
_entity.pdbx_description
1 polymer ?
#
loop_
_entity_poly.entity_id
_entity_poly.type
_entity_poly.pdbx_seq_one_letter_code
_entity_poly.pdbx_strand_id
1 'polypeptide(L)'
;MRGFPHGATTVLALFILSGPAHADQWVASWTGAAQGPYPVGNPTAQPELRFAFPVPEQGARDQTFRLIVRPDVWGSQTRIRLSNVFGTRPVTFDDVFVGLQASGSATVDETNTPVRFSGNGSITVPAGESVVSDPAALAFVESSHEPLLRGRKLSVSFHVVGGSGPMTWHAKALTTSYINAPGEESKSREVAETAFPFSTTSWYFLDEVDMNVADNTKVIVAFGDSITDGTAATINGDDRWPDVLARRLHARFGNKYIVVNQGIGGNQVAGPSEYSPTKPFAGGPAAISRLERDIISLPGVATVIWMEGINDFGAADATVETVVDGYTKGVAVLRQRIPAVRIFGATLTSALHSTVASHGRPEVDRKRRALNAFLRGSKIFDGVVDFDAATLDEGTGEMKPVMQPGSSIGGPGDKLHPNRAGYAAMGNAVDLEMITGARK
;
A
#
# COMPACT_ATOMS: atom_id res chain seq x y z
N MET A 1 -80.54 -29.96 20.87
CA MET A 1 -79.45 -30.04 19.86
C MET A 1 -78.69 -28.71 19.95
N ARG A 2 -77.49 -28.80 20.49
CA ARG A 2 -76.65 -27.59 20.68
C ARG A 2 -75.55 -27.61 19.60
N GLY A 3 -75.53 -26.57 18.75
CA GLY A 3 -74.48 -26.40 17.71
C GLY A 3 -73.19 -25.85 18.30
N PHE A 4 -72.05 -26.40 17.90
CA PHE A 4 -70.69 -25.92 18.20
C PHE A 4 -70.28 -24.85 17.16
N PRO A 5 -69.59 -23.80 17.58
CA PRO A 5 -69.03 -22.84 16.60
C PRO A 5 -67.67 -23.36 16.07
N HIS A 6 -67.48 -23.23 14.77
CA HIS A 6 -66.22 -23.49 14.12
C HIS A 6 -65.28 -22.32 14.34
N GLY A 7 -64.15 -22.58 15.02
CA GLY A 7 -63.07 -21.61 15.14
C GLY A 7 -62.21 -21.59 13.86
N ALA A 8 -62.11 -20.45 13.24
CA ALA A 8 -61.19 -20.21 12.12
C ALA A 8 -59.78 -19.92 12.63
N THR A 9 -58.85 -20.81 12.32
CA THR A 9 -57.42 -20.63 12.62
C THR A 9 -56.76 -19.76 11.54
N THR A 10 -56.45 -18.53 11.90
CA THR A 10 -55.71 -17.63 11.00
C THR A 10 -54.23 -17.97 11.06
N VAL A 11 -53.67 -18.53 9.98
CA VAL A 11 -52.25 -18.77 9.82
C VAL A 11 -51.59 -17.44 9.36
N LEU A 12 -50.80 -16.83 10.25
CA LEU A 12 -50.00 -15.68 9.96
C LEU A 12 -48.73 -16.11 9.21
N ALA A 13 -48.69 -15.91 7.89
CA ALA A 13 -47.49 -16.16 7.08
C ALA A 13 -46.49 -15.06 7.33
N LEU A 14 -45.39 -15.33 8.01
CA LEU A 14 -44.26 -14.43 8.21
C LEU A 14 -43.44 -14.41 6.90
N PHE A 15 -43.62 -13.39 6.07
CA PHE A 15 -42.71 -13.13 4.94
C PHE A 15 -41.41 -12.55 5.46
N ILE A 16 -40.38 -13.41 5.55
CA ILE A 16 -39.00 -12.93 5.71
C ILE A 16 -38.60 -12.31 4.37
N LEU A 17 -38.59 -10.98 4.29
CA LEU A 17 -37.98 -10.22 3.21
C LEU A 17 -36.47 -10.43 3.32
N SER A 18 -35.94 -11.46 2.66
CA SER A 18 -34.52 -11.53 2.37
C SER A 18 -34.20 -10.38 1.40
N GLY A 19 -33.57 -9.32 1.91
CA GLY A 19 -32.95 -8.31 1.06
C GLY A 19 -31.98 -8.98 0.08
N PRO A 20 -31.63 -8.34 -1.05
CA PRO A 20 -30.68 -8.90 -1.99
C PRO A 20 -29.40 -9.22 -1.25
N ALA A 21 -29.03 -10.51 -1.18
CA ALA A 21 -27.71 -10.91 -0.72
C ALA A 21 -26.70 -10.25 -1.66
N HIS A 22 -25.93 -9.27 -1.16
CA HIS A 22 -24.82 -8.73 -1.92
C HIS A 22 -23.84 -9.88 -2.15
N ALA A 23 -23.46 -10.10 -3.41
CA ALA A 23 -22.46 -11.09 -3.76
C ALA A 23 -21.12 -10.64 -3.15
N ASP A 24 -20.44 -11.57 -2.48
CA ASP A 24 -19.10 -11.34 -1.97
C ASP A 24 -18.17 -10.89 -3.09
N GLN A 25 -17.34 -9.90 -2.80
CA GLN A 25 -16.36 -9.38 -3.75
C GLN A 25 -14.95 -9.34 -3.14
N TRP A 26 -13.95 -9.53 -3.99
CA TRP A 26 -12.55 -9.32 -3.63
C TRP A 26 -12.20 -7.84 -3.75
N VAL A 27 -11.49 -7.33 -2.74
CA VAL A 27 -10.92 -5.98 -2.73
C VAL A 27 -9.48 -6.02 -2.26
N ALA A 28 -8.61 -5.25 -2.88
CA ALA A 28 -7.27 -5.04 -2.37
C ALA A 28 -7.35 -4.28 -1.05
N SER A 29 -7.05 -4.97 0.06
CA SER A 29 -7.15 -4.40 1.40
C SER A 29 -5.82 -3.88 1.94
N TRP A 30 -4.72 -4.35 1.38
CA TRP A 30 -3.37 -3.84 1.63
C TRP A 30 -2.51 -4.04 0.39
N THR A 31 -1.61 -3.09 0.14
CA THR A 31 -0.61 -3.18 -0.93
C THR A 31 0.74 -2.63 -0.47
N GLY A 32 1.81 -3.15 -1.07
CA GLY A 32 3.17 -2.64 -0.94
C GLY A 32 3.84 -2.59 -2.31
N ALA A 33 3.85 -1.41 -2.94
CA ALA A 33 4.34 -1.25 -4.31
C ALA A 33 5.78 -1.80 -4.47
N ALA A 34 5.96 -2.84 -5.27
CA ALA A 34 7.28 -3.41 -5.53
C ALA A 34 8.19 -2.37 -6.21
N GLN A 35 9.32 -2.05 -5.58
CA GLN A 35 10.22 -0.95 -5.98
C GLN A 35 11.34 -1.42 -6.90
N GLY A 36 11.91 -2.58 -6.60
CA GLY A 36 13.06 -3.10 -7.35
C GLY A 36 13.63 -4.36 -6.73
N PRO A 37 14.83 -4.78 -7.18
CA PRO A 37 15.57 -5.82 -6.51
C PRO A 37 16.30 -5.27 -5.28
N TYR A 38 16.16 -5.94 -4.13
CA TYR A 38 16.99 -5.68 -2.96
C TYR A 38 18.49 -5.87 -3.31
N PRO A 39 19.40 -4.99 -2.87
CA PRO A 39 19.20 -3.88 -1.91
C PRO A 39 18.96 -2.50 -2.56
N VAL A 40 18.64 -2.41 -3.85
CA VAL A 40 18.44 -1.12 -4.53
C VAL A 40 17.09 -0.50 -4.17
N GLY A 41 17.13 0.60 -3.42
CA GLY A 41 15.94 1.30 -2.93
C GLY A 41 16.29 2.35 -1.90
N ASN A 42 15.26 2.95 -1.28
CA ASN A 42 15.38 4.04 -0.31
C ASN A 42 14.77 3.65 1.05
N PRO A 43 15.35 2.68 1.80
CA PRO A 43 14.83 2.30 3.10
C PRO A 43 14.93 3.44 4.12
N THR A 44 14.05 3.44 5.13
CA THR A 44 14.10 4.40 6.24
C THR A 44 14.18 3.63 7.56
N ALA A 45 15.13 4.04 8.43
CA ALA A 45 15.35 3.43 9.74
C ALA A 45 15.49 1.90 9.68
N GLN A 46 16.11 1.42 8.61
CA GLN A 46 16.34 0.00 8.39
C GLN A 46 17.38 -0.52 9.39
N PRO A 47 17.08 -1.57 10.16
CA PRO A 47 18.07 -2.27 10.98
C PRO A 47 19.22 -2.83 10.13
N GLU A 48 20.34 -3.14 10.77
CA GLU A 48 21.47 -3.80 10.11
C GLU A 48 21.06 -5.23 9.66
N LEU A 49 21.12 -5.48 8.37
CA LEU A 49 20.68 -6.75 7.77
C LEU A 49 21.83 -7.68 7.33
N ARG A 50 23.10 -7.34 7.59
CA ARG A 50 24.24 -8.16 7.19
C ARG A 50 24.22 -9.59 7.73
N PHE A 51 23.52 -9.84 8.84
CA PHE A 51 23.39 -11.18 9.41
C PHE A 51 22.19 -11.94 8.84
N ALA A 52 21.14 -11.22 8.42
CA ALA A 52 20.02 -11.81 7.70
C ALA A 52 20.37 -12.08 6.23
N PHE A 53 21.09 -11.15 5.60
CA PHE A 53 21.54 -11.26 4.20
C PHE A 53 23.06 -11.00 4.11
N PRO A 54 23.90 -11.99 4.41
CA PRO A 54 25.37 -11.82 4.41
C PRO A 54 25.94 -11.37 3.06
N VAL A 55 25.28 -11.74 1.96
CA VAL A 55 25.58 -11.31 0.60
C VAL A 55 24.27 -10.78 -0.02
N PRO A 56 24.01 -9.48 0.06
CA PRO A 56 22.72 -8.89 -0.31
C PRO A 56 22.23 -9.26 -1.71
N GLU A 57 23.13 -9.34 -2.69
CA GLU A 57 22.84 -9.66 -4.08
C GLU A 57 22.42 -11.12 -4.29
N GLN A 58 22.75 -12.01 -3.35
CA GLN A 58 22.29 -13.40 -3.34
C GLN A 58 20.91 -13.57 -2.73
N GLY A 59 20.41 -12.53 -2.03
CA GLY A 59 19.09 -12.51 -1.42
C GLY A 59 18.93 -13.51 -0.27
N ALA A 60 17.72 -14.05 -0.15
CA ALA A 60 17.38 -15.05 0.85
C ALA A 60 17.96 -16.43 0.51
N ARG A 61 18.26 -17.20 1.55
CA ARG A 61 18.74 -18.59 1.39
C ARG A 61 18.18 -19.47 2.52
N ASP A 62 17.23 -20.34 2.18
CA ASP A 62 16.50 -21.17 3.16
C ASP A 62 16.11 -20.32 4.36
N GLN A 63 15.19 -19.38 4.13
CA GLN A 63 14.81 -18.37 5.12
C GLN A 63 13.30 -18.15 5.18
N THR A 64 12.82 -17.90 6.37
CA THR A 64 11.43 -17.54 6.64
C THR A 64 11.30 -16.04 6.85
N PHE A 65 10.37 -15.45 6.15
CA PHE A 65 9.92 -14.07 6.35
C PHE A 65 8.59 -14.09 7.10
N ARG A 66 8.42 -13.18 8.06
CA ARG A 66 7.13 -12.85 8.66
C ARG A 66 6.88 -11.37 8.48
N LEU A 67 6.11 -11.05 7.45
CA LEU A 67 5.79 -9.68 7.08
C LEU A 67 4.53 -9.24 7.79
N ILE A 68 4.60 -8.06 8.40
CA ILE A 68 3.48 -7.47 9.12
C ILE A 68 2.84 -6.41 8.23
N VAL A 69 1.54 -6.57 7.99
CA VAL A 69 0.76 -5.68 7.15
C VAL A 69 -0.54 -5.29 7.86
N ARG A 70 -1.11 -4.15 7.51
CA ARG A 70 -2.35 -3.67 8.09
C ARG A 70 -3.46 -3.62 7.02
N PRO A 71 -4.31 -4.66 6.93
CA PRO A 71 -5.48 -4.60 6.07
C PRO A 71 -6.38 -3.42 6.46
N ASP A 72 -6.90 -2.68 5.48
CA ASP A 72 -7.81 -1.55 5.75
C ASP A 72 -9.24 -2.01 5.98
N VAL A 73 -9.60 -3.19 5.48
CA VAL A 73 -10.84 -3.92 5.78
C VAL A 73 -10.53 -5.38 6.01
N TRP A 74 -11.35 -6.06 6.82
CA TRP A 74 -11.26 -7.48 7.06
C TRP A 74 -12.41 -8.22 6.34
N GLY A 75 -12.12 -9.43 5.87
CA GLY A 75 -13.08 -10.37 5.28
C GLY A 75 -12.87 -11.76 5.87
N SER A 76 -13.86 -12.63 5.75
CA SER A 76 -13.78 -14.03 6.22
C SER A 76 -12.81 -14.90 5.42
N GLN A 77 -12.36 -14.39 4.27
CA GLN A 77 -11.33 -15.01 3.44
C GLN A 77 -10.33 -13.97 2.98
N THR A 78 -9.07 -14.39 2.85
CA THR A 78 -7.99 -13.59 2.28
C THR A 78 -7.28 -14.36 1.18
N ARG A 79 -6.63 -13.65 0.28
CA ARG A 79 -5.62 -14.17 -0.64
C ARG A 79 -4.46 -13.18 -0.69
N ILE A 80 -3.28 -13.68 -0.99
CA ILE A 80 -2.07 -12.86 -1.05
C ILE A 80 -1.43 -12.96 -2.43
N ARG A 81 -0.70 -11.93 -2.84
CA ARG A 81 0.12 -11.97 -4.05
C ARG A 81 1.60 -12.00 -3.68
N LEU A 82 2.29 -13.09 -4.06
CA LEU A 82 3.74 -13.21 -3.99
C LEU A 82 4.34 -12.81 -5.33
N SER A 83 5.37 -11.97 -5.29
CA SER A 83 5.92 -11.28 -6.44
C SER A 83 7.41 -11.52 -6.59
N ASN A 84 7.83 -11.98 -7.77
CA ASN A 84 9.21 -12.11 -8.20
C ASN A 84 9.50 -11.22 -9.43
N VAL A 85 8.77 -10.10 -9.55
CA VAL A 85 8.80 -9.22 -10.74
C VAL A 85 10.15 -8.59 -11.00
N PHE A 86 11.01 -8.49 -9.98
CA PHE A 86 12.37 -7.97 -10.08
C PHE A 86 13.44 -9.05 -9.84
N GLY A 87 13.03 -10.30 -9.69
CA GLY A 87 13.96 -11.42 -9.63
C GLY A 87 14.59 -11.72 -10.98
N THR A 88 15.75 -12.37 -10.96
CA THR A 88 16.48 -12.80 -12.17
C THR A 88 16.46 -14.31 -12.36
N ARG A 89 15.84 -15.04 -11.45
CA ARG A 89 15.66 -16.50 -11.50
C ARG A 89 14.36 -16.89 -10.77
N PRO A 90 13.81 -18.09 -10.98
CA PRO A 90 12.66 -18.58 -10.25
C PRO A 90 12.92 -18.63 -8.74
N VAL A 91 11.90 -18.34 -7.94
CA VAL A 91 11.92 -18.46 -6.47
C VAL A 91 10.81 -19.41 -6.04
N THR A 92 11.15 -20.36 -5.17
CA THR A 92 10.19 -21.29 -4.58
C THR A 92 9.83 -20.84 -3.18
N PHE A 93 8.53 -20.72 -2.93
CA PHE A 93 7.95 -20.44 -1.63
C PHE A 93 7.21 -21.69 -1.14
N ASP A 94 7.39 -22.04 0.12
CA ASP A 94 6.61 -23.08 0.79
C ASP A 94 6.18 -22.65 2.20
N ASP A 95 5.42 -23.50 2.87
CA ASP A 95 4.91 -23.25 4.23
C ASP A 95 4.38 -21.80 4.39
N VAL A 96 3.49 -21.37 3.47
CA VAL A 96 2.91 -20.04 3.50
C VAL A 96 1.74 -20.00 4.47
N PHE A 97 1.73 -19.02 5.39
CA PHE A 97 0.71 -18.84 6.40
C PHE A 97 0.29 -17.39 6.54
N VAL A 98 -0.95 -17.17 6.94
CA VAL A 98 -1.48 -15.87 7.38
C VAL A 98 -2.08 -16.02 8.77
N GLY A 99 -1.93 -15.01 9.62
CA GLY A 99 -2.47 -15.03 10.98
C GLY A 99 -2.61 -13.66 11.59
N LEU A 100 -3.36 -13.54 12.68
CA LEU A 100 -3.51 -12.27 13.39
C LEU A 100 -2.25 -11.98 14.20
N GLN A 101 -1.59 -10.84 13.95
CA GLN A 101 -0.44 -10.42 14.76
C GLN A 101 -0.84 -10.21 16.22
N ALA A 102 -0.13 -10.84 17.16
CA ALA A 102 -0.26 -10.57 18.59
C ALA A 102 0.57 -9.33 18.98
N SER A 103 1.90 -9.46 18.93
CA SER A 103 2.88 -8.39 19.16
C SER A 103 4.22 -8.80 18.55
N GLY A 104 5.06 -7.85 18.16
CA GLY A 104 6.34 -8.21 17.57
C GLY A 104 6.16 -9.15 16.38
N SER A 105 6.91 -10.25 16.35
CA SER A 105 6.73 -11.34 15.38
C SER A 105 5.76 -12.42 15.83
N ALA A 106 5.19 -12.34 17.06
CA ALA A 106 4.24 -13.33 17.55
C ALA A 106 2.89 -13.23 16.82
N THR A 107 2.30 -14.39 16.52
CA THR A 107 0.96 -14.54 15.96
C THR A 107 0.01 -15.03 17.06
N VAL A 108 -1.25 -14.59 17.05
CA VAL A 108 -2.27 -15.05 17.98
C VAL A 108 -2.50 -16.54 17.73
N ASP A 109 -2.48 -17.34 18.80
CA ASP A 109 -2.74 -18.78 18.73
C ASP A 109 -4.04 -19.07 17.99
N GLU A 110 -4.06 -20.19 17.26
CA GLU A 110 -5.21 -20.71 16.49
C GLU A 110 -5.63 -19.83 15.29
N THR A 111 -4.98 -18.67 15.07
CA THR A 111 -5.27 -17.84 13.88
C THR A 111 -4.35 -18.13 12.69
N ASN A 112 -3.25 -18.86 12.90
CA ASN A 112 -2.24 -19.14 11.87
C ASN A 112 -2.79 -20.13 10.83
N THR A 113 -3.22 -19.61 9.69
CA THR A 113 -3.95 -20.33 8.64
C THR A 113 -3.03 -20.62 7.45
N PRO A 114 -2.94 -21.87 6.95
CA PRO A 114 -2.14 -22.18 5.78
C PRO A 114 -2.72 -21.58 4.50
N VAL A 115 -1.84 -21.05 3.66
CA VAL A 115 -2.16 -20.54 2.34
C VAL A 115 -1.70 -21.56 1.28
N ARG A 116 -2.50 -21.73 0.23
CA ARG A 116 -2.22 -22.67 -0.87
C ARG A 116 -2.20 -21.95 -2.21
N PHE A 117 -1.59 -22.63 -3.18
CA PHE A 117 -1.50 -22.15 -4.56
C PHE A 117 -1.93 -23.30 -5.49
N SER A 118 -3.12 -23.18 -6.11
CA SER A 118 -3.75 -24.27 -6.89
C SER A 118 -3.82 -25.58 -6.10
N GLY A 119 -4.20 -25.48 -4.80
CA GLY A 119 -4.30 -26.60 -3.88
C GLY A 119 -2.99 -27.08 -3.25
N ASN A 120 -1.83 -26.58 -3.71
CA ASN A 120 -0.50 -27.00 -3.23
C ASN A 120 0.00 -26.08 -2.11
N GLY A 121 0.81 -26.63 -1.19
CA GLY A 121 1.46 -25.88 -0.11
C GLY A 121 2.76 -25.18 -0.52
N SER A 122 3.17 -25.32 -1.78
CA SER A 122 4.38 -24.74 -2.34
C SER A 122 4.12 -24.20 -3.74
N ILE A 123 4.86 -23.16 -4.13
CA ILE A 123 4.79 -22.54 -5.45
C ILE A 123 6.17 -22.04 -5.89
N THR A 124 6.53 -22.28 -7.15
CA THR A 124 7.70 -21.67 -7.78
C THR A 124 7.25 -20.54 -8.70
N VAL A 125 7.68 -19.32 -8.40
CA VAL A 125 7.33 -18.11 -9.17
C VAL A 125 8.49 -17.79 -10.11
N PRO A 126 8.27 -17.80 -11.45
CA PRO A 126 9.31 -17.44 -12.42
C PRO A 126 9.83 -16.01 -12.21
N ALA A 127 11.02 -15.73 -12.73
CA ALA A 127 11.55 -14.37 -12.80
C ALA A 127 10.62 -13.47 -13.63
N GLY A 128 10.35 -12.27 -13.15
CA GLY A 128 9.46 -11.31 -13.81
C GLY A 128 7.97 -11.52 -13.55
N GLU A 129 7.57 -12.54 -12.77
CA GLU A 129 6.19 -12.93 -12.56
C GLU A 129 5.73 -12.70 -11.12
N SER A 130 4.42 -12.80 -10.92
CA SER A 130 3.77 -12.84 -9.61
C SER A 130 2.67 -13.89 -9.62
N VAL A 131 2.25 -14.33 -8.42
CA VAL A 131 1.19 -15.33 -8.26
C VAL A 131 0.25 -14.91 -7.14
N VAL A 132 -1.05 -15.07 -7.37
CA VAL A 132 -2.09 -14.89 -6.34
C VAL A 132 -2.42 -16.26 -5.76
N SER A 133 -2.55 -16.33 -4.44
CA SER A 133 -2.90 -17.57 -3.73
C SER A 133 -4.36 -17.97 -3.93
N ASP A 134 -4.67 -19.20 -3.58
CA ASP A 134 -6.05 -19.63 -3.34
C ASP A 134 -6.63 -18.84 -2.15
N PRO A 135 -7.97 -18.73 -2.03
CA PRO A 135 -8.61 -18.19 -0.84
C PRO A 135 -8.25 -18.98 0.43
N ALA A 136 -7.81 -18.29 1.47
CA ALA A 136 -7.56 -18.83 2.81
C ALA A 136 -8.63 -18.31 3.77
N ALA A 137 -9.31 -19.20 4.50
CA ALA A 137 -10.35 -18.82 5.46
C ALA A 137 -9.72 -18.22 6.73
N LEU A 138 -10.20 -17.08 7.14
CA LEU A 138 -9.83 -16.42 8.39
C LEU A 138 -10.91 -16.70 9.45
N ALA A 139 -10.83 -17.84 10.11
CA ALA A 139 -11.86 -18.31 11.05
C ALA A 139 -12.10 -17.34 12.24
N PHE A 140 -11.14 -16.46 12.52
CA PHE A 140 -11.26 -15.42 13.56
C PHE A 140 -12.00 -14.16 13.08
N VAL A 141 -12.40 -14.09 11.80
CA VAL A 141 -13.17 -12.96 11.25
C VAL A 141 -14.62 -13.38 11.13
N GLU A 142 -15.44 -13.05 12.13
CA GLU A 142 -16.88 -13.36 12.12
C GLU A 142 -17.65 -12.43 11.18
N SER A 143 -17.16 -11.19 11.02
CA SER A 143 -17.79 -10.16 10.19
C SER A 143 -16.76 -9.15 9.71
N SER A 144 -16.93 -8.60 8.49
CA SER A 144 -16.13 -7.48 7.99
C SER A 144 -16.27 -6.20 8.84
N HIS A 145 -17.29 -6.11 9.67
CA HIS A 145 -17.55 -5.01 10.59
C HIS A 145 -17.05 -5.27 12.02
N GLU A 146 -16.28 -6.33 12.25
CA GLU A 146 -15.78 -6.69 13.58
C GLU A 146 -14.93 -5.56 14.19
N PRO A 147 -15.40 -4.85 15.24
CA PRO A 147 -14.71 -3.69 15.79
C PRO A 147 -13.34 -4.04 16.37
N LEU A 148 -13.15 -5.27 16.87
CA LEU A 148 -11.91 -5.73 17.47
C LEU A 148 -10.79 -5.94 16.45
N LEU A 149 -11.11 -6.05 15.17
CA LEU A 149 -10.14 -6.18 14.08
C LEU A 149 -9.71 -4.84 13.49
N ARG A 150 -10.42 -3.76 13.80
CA ARG A 150 -10.09 -2.44 13.25
C ARG A 150 -8.71 -1.98 13.70
N GLY A 151 -7.83 -1.74 12.71
CA GLY A 151 -6.44 -1.34 12.96
C GLY A 151 -5.51 -2.47 13.43
N ARG A 152 -6.02 -3.73 13.55
CA ARG A 152 -5.16 -4.89 13.79
C ARG A 152 -4.33 -5.21 12.56
N LYS A 153 -3.25 -5.94 12.77
CA LYS A 153 -2.30 -6.31 11.71
C LYS A 153 -2.37 -7.81 11.43
N LEU A 154 -2.15 -8.15 10.16
CA LEU A 154 -1.98 -9.52 9.67
C LEU A 154 -0.49 -9.82 9.61
N SER A 155 -0.07 -10.98 10.09
CA SER A 155 1.23 -11.57 9.80
C SER A 155 1.10 -12.46 8.57
N VAL A 156 1.96 -12.26 7.58
CA VAL A 156 2.10 -13.12 6.41
C VAL A 156 3.47 -13.77 6.51
N SER A 157 3.50 -15.10 6.70
CA SER A 157 4.74 -15.86 6.84
C SER A 157 4.93 -16.78 5.64
N PHE A 158 6.14 -16.86 5.11
CA PHE A 158 6.51 -17.78 4.04
C PHE A 158 8.00 -18.11 4.13
N HIS A 159 8.33 -19.32 3.72
CA HIS A 159 9.71 -19.76 3.62
C HIS A 159 10.19 -19.75 2.16
N VAL A 160 11.38 -19.23 1.94
CA VAL A 160 12.08 -19.26 0.65
C VAL A 160 12.96 -20.50 0.63
N VAL A 161 12.69 -21.43 -0.29
CA VAL A 161 13.44 -22.67 -0.46
C VAL A 161 14.69 -22.42 -1.30
N GLY A 162 15.85 -22.79 -0.76
CA GLY A 162 17.13 -22.55 -1.40
C GLY A 162 17.45 -21.07 -1.52
N GLY A 163 18.14 -20.68 -2.58
CA GLY A 163 18.54 -19.28 -2.77
C GLY A 163 17.60 -18.52 -3.70
N SER A 164 17.17 -17.32 -3.32
CA SER A 164 16.25 -16.49 -4.14
C SER A 164 16.95 -15.75 -5.28
N GLY A 165 18.24 -15.41 -5.17
CA GLY A 165 18.82 -14.32 -5.95
C GLY A 165 18.27 -12.96 -5.53
N PRO A 166 18.38 -11.93 -6.37
CA PRO A 166 17.84 -10.61 -6.06
C PRO A 166 16.37 -10.68 -5.71
N MET A 167 16.00 -10.15 -4.52
CA MET A 167 14.64 -10.22 -4.00
C MET A 167 13.81 -9.03 -4.48
N THR A 168 12.63 -9.28 -5.01
CA THR A 168 11.62 -8.21 -5.16
C THR A 168 11.28 -7.63 -3.81
N TRP A 169 11.33 -6.30 -3.65
CA TRP A 169 11.04 -5.67 -2.37
C TRP A 169 10.38 -4.31 -2.48
N HIS A 170 9.76 -3.90 -1.38
CA HIS A 170 9.37 -2.52 -1.09
C HIS A 170 10.22 -2.01 0.06
N ALA A 171 11.08 -1.02 -0.22
CA ALA A 171 12.15 -0.64 0.69
C ALA A 171 11.67 0.08 1.96
N LYS A 172 10.52 0.76 1.92
CA LYS A 172 10.06 1.67 2.97
C LYS A 172 8.70 1.28 3.54
N ALA A 173 8.64 0.11 4.17
CA ALA A 173 7.41 -0.34 4.81
C ALA A 173 6.97 0.55 5.97
N LEU A 174 7.90 1.14 6.73
CA LEU A 174 7.66 1.84 8.00
C LEU A 174 6.86 0.99 9.01
N THR A 175 6.83 -0.31 8.78
CA THR A 175 6.24 -1.33 9.65
C THR A 175 7.30 -2.38 9.91
N THR A 176 7.51 -2.72 11.18
CA THR A 176 8.49 -3.73 11.55
C THR A 176 7.99 -5.11 11.14
N SER A 177 8.78 -5.79 10.35
CA SER A 177 8.62 -7.18 9.93
C SER A 177 9.84 -8.00 10.38
N TYR A 178 9.83 -9.32 10.20
CA TYR A 178 10.79 -10.20 10.85
C TYR A 178 11.30 -11.28 9.90
N ILE A 179 12.54 -11.72 10.15
CA ILE A 179 13.25 -12.70 9.31
C ILE A 179 14.02 -13.64 10.24
N ASN A 180 14.05 -14.96 9.93
CA ASN A 180 14.91 -15.90 10.64
C ASN A 180 16.35 -15.91 10.07
N ALA A 181 17.23 -16.71 10.64
CA ALA A 181 18.61 -16.83 10.14
C ALA A 181 18.65 -17.59 8.79
N PRO A 182 19.63 -17.27 7.92
CA PRO A 182 19.81 -17.98 6.65
C PRO A 182 20.23 -19.44 6.88
N GLY A 183 19.73 -20.35 6.04
CA GLY A 183 20.03 -21.78 6.10
C GLY A 183 19.24 -22.54 7.16
N GLU A 184 18.14 -21.96 7.69
CA GLU A 184 17.25 -22.64 8.62
C GLU A 184 16.02 -23.21 7.94
N GLU A 185 15.46 -24.26 8.54
CA GLU A 185 14.16 -24.79 8.16
C GLU A 185 13.05 -23.75 8.36
N SER A 186 11.90 -24.00 7.72
CA SER A 186 10.73 -23.13 7.83
C SER A 186 10.31 -22.87 9.28
N LYS A 187 10.06 -21.60 9.59
CA LYS A 187 9.50 -21.11 10.86
C LYS A 187 8.10 -20.52 10.69
N SER A 188 7.48 -20.68 9.53
CA SER A 188 6.19 -20.04 9.22
C SER A 188 5.06 -20.50 10.16
N ARG A 189 5.13 -21.72 10.67
CA ARG A 189 4.14 -22.30 11.60
C ARG A 189 4.30 -21.83 13.04
N GLU A 190 5.50 -21.36 13.39
CA GLU A 190 5.79 -20.90 14.76
C GLU A 190 4.96 -19.67 15.10
N VAL A 191 4.24 -19.70 16.21
CA VAL A 191 3.46 -18.56 16.68
C VAL A 191 4.27 -17.64 17.61
N ALA A 192 5.33 -18.17 18.24
CA ALA A 192 6.21 -17.44 19.14
C ALA A 192 7.19 -16.54 18.38
N GLU A 193 7.58 -15.43 19.00
CA GLU A 193 8.52 -14.47 18.42
C GLU A 193 9.98 -14.95 18.38
N THR A 194 10.36 -15.91 19.21
CA THR A 194 11.75 -16.39 19.35
C THR A 194 12.34 -16.98 18.07
N ALA A 195 11.49 -17.36 17.10
CA ALA A 195 11.93 -17.91 15.82
C ALA A 195 12.49 -16.86 14.84
N PHE A 196 12.36 -15.56 15.15
CA PHE A 196 12.69 -14.47 14.25
C PHE A 196 13.65 -13.47 14.86
N PRO A 197 14.97 -13.74 14.85
CA PRO A 197 15.98 -12.90 15.52
C PRO A 197 16.25 -11.56 14.81
N PHE A 198 15.88 -11.42 13.52
CA PHE A 198 16.13 -10.20 12.77
C PHE A 198 14.84 -9.46 12.46
N SER A 199 14.90 -8.13 12.56
CA SER A 199 13.80 -7.24 12.15
C SER A 199 14.18 -6.42 10.90
N THR A 200 13.17 -5.99 10.17
CA THR A 200 13.29 -5.15 8.98
C THR A 200 12.16 -4.13 8.94
N THR A 201 12.38 -2.99 8.30
CA THR A 201 11.35 -1.99 7.99
C THR A 201 10.98 -1.98 6.51
N SER A 202 11.12 -3.13 5.86
CA SER A 202 10.82 -3.35 4.44
C SER A 202 9.93 -4.58 4.26
N TRP A 203 9.26 -4.69 3.09
CA TRP A 203 8.54 -5.89 2.69
C TRP A 203 9.25 -6.56 1.51
N TYR A 204 9.27 -7.88 1.51
CA TYR A 204 9.93 -8.69 0.50
C TYR A 204 8.94 -9.67 -0.13
N PHE A 205 8.91 -9.80 -1.44
CA PHE A 205 8.10 -10.72 -2.23
C PHE A 205 6.58 -10.58 -2.07
N LEU A 206 6.06 -10.00 -1.01
CA LEU A 206 4.63 -9.75 -0.79
C LEU A 206 4.30 -8.34 -1.25
N ASP A 207 3.35 -8.20 -2.17
CA ASP A 207 2.95 -6.89 -2.69
C ASP A 207 1.43 -6.61 -2.65
N GLU A 208 0.59 -7.62 -2.27
CA GLU A 208 -0.85 -7.43 -2.15
C GLU A 208 -1.47 -8.41 -1.16
N VAL A 209 -2.46 -7.94 -0.43
CA VAL A 209 -3.39 -8.76 0.38
C VAL A 209 -4.81 -8.32 0.05
N ASP A 210 -5.59 -9.27 -0.49
CA ASP A 210 -7.00 -9.08 -0.76
C ASP A 210 -7.86 -9.66 0.35
N MET A 211 -9.03 -9.06 0.53
CA MET A 211 -10.08 -9.58 1.42
C MET A 211 -11.37 -9.81 0.63
N ASN A 212 -12.05 -10.91 0.94
CA ASN A 212 -13.39 -11.17 0.42
C ASN A 212 -14.41 -10.52 1.36
N VAL A 213 -15.14 -9.53 0.87
CA VAL A 213 -16.07 -8.72 1.65
C VAL A 213 -17.47 -8.77 1.08
N ALA A 214 -18.48 -8.81 1.96
CA ALA A 214 -19.89 -8.87 1.58
C ALA A 214 -20.46 -7.53 1.08
N ASP A 215 -19.75 -6.42 1.31
CA ASP A 215 -20.21 -5.07 1.02
C ASP A 215 -19.68 -4.58 -0.34
N ASN A 216 -20.40 -3.64 -0.95
CA ASN A 216 -19.92 -2.91 -2.14
C ASN A 216 -18.79 -1.94 -1.74
N THR A 217 -17.69 -2.50 -1.24
CA THR A 217 -16.50 -1.76 -0.82
C THR A 217 -15.73 -1.30 -2.05
N LYS A 218 -15.29 -0.05 -2.05
CA LYS A 218 -14.53 0.59 -3.14
C LYS A 218 -13.12 0.91 -2.69
N VAL A 219 -12.14 0.58 -3.51
CA VAL A 219 -10.72 0.85 -3.23
C VAL A 219 -10.33 2.20 -3.78
N ILE A 220 -9.69 3.01 -2.94
CA ILE A 220 -9.02 4.25 -3.29
C ILE A 220 -7.52 3.99 -3.27
N VAL A 221 -6.87 4.15 -4.40
CA VAL A 221 -5.42 3.98 -4.53
C VAL A 221 -4.73 5.32 -4.31
N ALA A 222 -3.90 5.42 -3.28
CA ALA A 222 -2.95 6.51 -3.09
C ALA A 222 -1.68 6.16 -3.89
N PHE A 223 -1.46 6.86 -5.01
CA PHE A 223 -0.37 6.58 -5.94
C PHE A 223 0.61 7.73 -5.99
N GLY A 224 1.92 7.45 -5.94
CA GLY A 224 2.92 8.52 -5.92
C GLY A 224 4.32 8.11 -5.48
N ASP A 225 5.06 9.10 -5.00
CA ASP A 225 6.47 9.00 -4.62
C ASP A 225 6.66 8.79 -3.09
N SER A 226 7.83 9.22 -2.56
CA SER A 226 8.21 9.09 -1.14
C SER A 226 7.24 9.77 -0.17
N ILE A 227 6.51 10.80 -0.60
CA ILE A 227 5.57 11.52 0.26
C ILE A 227 4.27 10.71 0.39
N THR A 228 3.87 9.99 -0.66
CA THR A 228 2.76 9.01 -0.58
C THR A 228 3.19 7.75 0.16
N ASP A 229 4.38 7.24 -0.10
CA ASP A 229 5.02 6.12 0.61
C ASP A 229 5.15 6.39 2.12
N GLY A 230 5.40 7.65 2.51
CA GLY A 230 5.36 8.09 3.91
C GLY A 230 6.72 8.33 4.54
N THR A 231 7.73 8.72 3.76
CA THR A 231 9.06 9.09 4.32
C THR A 231 8.89 10.11 5.46
N ALA A 232 9.60 9.90 6.57
CA ALA A 232 9.53 10.67 7.81
C ALA A 232 8.24 10.51 8.64
N ALA A 233 7.29 9.64 8.25
CA ALA A 233 6.20 9.20 9.11
C ALA A 233 6.72 8.34 10.28
N THR A 234 5.88 8.02 11.25
CA THR A 234 6.31 7.27 12.45
C THR A 234 6.42 5.77 12.15
N ILE A 235 7.52 5.13 12.54
CA ILE A 235 7.67 3.68 12.47
C ILE A 235 6.55 3.01 13.26
N ASN A 236 5.83 2.07 12.67
CA ASN A 236 4.66 1.39 13.21
C ASN A 236 3.49 2.33 13.57
N GLY A 237 3.52 3.59 13.13
CA GLY A 237 2.54 4.62 13.52
C GLY A 237 1.29 4.63 12.66
N ASP A 238 1.32 4.07 11.45
CA ASP A 238 0.23 4.11 10.48
C ASP A 238 -0.35 5.54 10.37
N ASP A 239 0.54 6.54 10.19
CA ASP A 239 0.21 7.97 10.23
C ASP A 239 0.60 8.74 8.95
N ARG A 240 0.76 8.02 7.83
CA ARG A 240 0.90 8.58 6.48
C ARG A 240 -0.39 9.26 6.05
N TRP A 241 -0.36 10.13 5.06
CA TRP A 241 -1.59 10.77 4.60
C TRP A 241 -2.68 9.79 4.11
N PRO A 242 -2.34 8.64 3.43
CA PRO A 242 -3.35 7.64 3.10
C PRO A 242 -3.97 6.98 4.34
N ASP A 243 -3.19 6.73 5.40
CA ASP A 243 -3.69 6.17 6.67
C ASP A 243 -4.65 7.13 7.39
N VAL A 244 -4.35 8.44 7.33
CA VAL A 244 -5.24 9.48 7.88
C VAL A 244 -6.54 9.54 7.08
N LEU A 245 -6.45 9.49 5.74
CA LEU A 245 -7.61 9.45 4.85
C LEU A 245 -8.48 8.22 5.13
N ALA A 246 -7.87 7.03 5.26
CA ALA A 246 -8.58 5.79 5.56
C ALA A 246 -9.40 5.91 6.84
N ARG A 247 -8.80 6.40 7.95
CA ARG A 247 -9.50 6.60 9.21
C ARG A 247 -10.70 7.56 9.08
N ARG A 248 -10.57 8.63 8.27
CA ARG A 248 -11.67 9.58 8.01
C ARG A 248 -12.80 8.95 7.20
N LEU A 249 -12.46 8.14 6.20
CA LEU A 249 -13.44 7.41 5.38
C LEU A 249 -14.20 6.40 6.22
N HIS A 250 -13.49 5.60 7.04
CA HIS A 250 -14.13 4.67 7.96
C HIS A 250 -15.05 5.37 8.97
N ALA A 251 -14.62 6.51 9.52
CA ALA A 251 -15.46 7.29 10.45
C ALA A 251 -16.73 7.83 9.78
N ARG A 252 -16.67 8.17 8.50
CA ARG A 252 -17.79 8.78 7.76
C ARG A 252 -18.68 7.78 7.05
N PHE A 253 -18.12 6.70 6.51
CA PHE A 253 -18.79 5.78 5.58
C PHE A 253 -18.69 4.30 5.97
N GLY A 254 -18.12 3.96 7.13
CA GLY A 254 -17.82 2.57 7.50
C GLY A 254 -16.82 1.95 6.51
N ASN A 255 -17.01 0.69 6.17
CA ASN A 255 -16.12 -0.05 5.26
C ASN A 255 -16.42 0.16 3.77
N LYS A 256 -17.28 1.13 3.42
CA LYS A 256 -17.67 1.38 2.02
C LYS A 256 -16.51 1.87 1.16
N TYR A 257 -15.53 2.55 1.73
CA TYR A 257 -14.34 3.06 1.05
C TYR A 257 -13.12 2.72 1.88
N ILE A 258 -12.12 2.14 1.23
CA ILE A 258 -10.84 1.76 1.83
C ILE A 258 -9.70 2.37 1.02
N VAL A 259 -8.52 2.48 1.63
CA VAL A 259 -7.36 3.10 1.01
C VAL A 259 -6.19 2.14 1.00
N VAL A 260 -5.56 1.99 -0.17
CA VAL A 260 -4.28 1.28 -0.33
C VAL A 260 -3.19 2.25 -0.77
N ASN A 261 -1.96 1.99 -0.34
CA ASN A 261 -0.82 2.85 -0.60
C ASN A 261 0.11 2.22 -1.64
N GLN A 262 0.27 2.90 -2.78
CA GLN A 262 1.16 2.53 -3.88
C GLN A 262 2.24 3.60 -4.11
N GLY A 263 2.70 4.23 -3.03
CA GLY A 263 3.86 5.12 -3.04
C GLY A 263 5.17 4.35 -3.16
N ILE A 264 6.15 4.93 -3.83
CA ILE A 264 7.52 4.43 -3.92
C ILE A 264 8.50 5.58 -3.69
N GLY A 265 9.38 5.44 -2.70
CA GLY A 265 10.41 6.45 -2.42
C GLY A 265 11.29 6.75 -3.62
N GLY A 266 11.35 8.02 -4.07
CA GLY A 266 12.16 8.44 -5.21
C GLY A 266 11.51 8.25 -6.58
N ASN A 267 10.25 7.79 -6.64
CA ASN A 267 9.57 7.53 -7.91
C ASN A 267 9.36 8.79 -8.74
N GLN A 268 9.33 8.62 -10.05
CA GLN A 268 9.17 9.66 -11.06
C GLN A 268 7.99 9.34 -11.98
N VAL A 269 7.30 10.35 -12.46
CA VAL A 269 6.16 10.19 -13.38
C VAL A 269 6.62 9.53 -14.68
N ALA A 270 7.66 10.08 -15.30
CA ALA A 270 8.13 9.71 -16.64
C ALA A 270 9.50 9.02 -16.64
N GLY A 271 10.23 9.08 -15.55
CA GLY A 271 11.58 8.51 -15.42
C GLY A 271 11.66 7.33 -14.42
N PRO A 272 12.72 6.55 -14.44
CA PRO A 272 13.82 6.61 -15.41
C PRO A 272 13.37 6.10 -16.80
N SER A 273 14.09 6.54 -17.84
CA SER A 273 13.81 6.11 -19.23
C SER A 273 14.12 4.63 -19.48
N GLU A 274 15.03 4.07 -18.68
CA GLU A 274 15.39 2.65 -18.70
C GLU A 274 15.35 2.10 -17.29
N TYR A 275 14.67 0.98 -17.12
CA TYR A 275 14.60 0.24 -15.88
C TYR A 275 14.58 -1.27 -16.16
N SER A 276 15.42 -2.02 -15.47
CA SER A 276 15.37 -3.48 -15.46
C SER A 276 15.96 -4.02 -14.16
N PRO A 277 15.74 -5.29 -13.80
CA PRO A 277 16.37 -5.91 -12.64
C PRO A 277 17.91 -5.87 -12.64
N THR A 278 18.53 -5.82 -13.83
CA THR A 278 19.99 -5.71 -13.99
C THR A 278 20.49 -4.26 -14.12
N LYS A 279 19.57 -3.31 -14.33
CA LYS A 279 19.83 -1.87 -14.34
C LYS A 279 18.78 -1.16 -13.48
N PRO A 280 18.73 -1.45 -12.18
CA PRO A 280 17.70 -0.91 -11.30
C PRO A 280 17.97 0.55 -10.95
N PHE A 281 16.87 1.28 -10.67
CA PHE A 281 16.90 2.65 -10.15
C PHE A 281 16.27 2.65 -8.76
N ALA A 282 16.84 3.36 -7.80
CA ALA A 282 16.41 3.35 -6.41
C ALA A 282 14.96 3.86 -6.22
N GLY A 283 14.46 4.69 -7.13
CA GLY A 283 13.06 5.14 -7.18
C GLY A 283 12.10 4.18 -7.89
N GLY A 284 12.55 3.00 -8.28
CA GLY A 284 11.72 2.05 -9.01
C GLY A 284 11.45 2.43 -10.48
N PRO A 285 10.61 1.67 -11.19
CA PRO A 285 10.21 1.98 -12.56
C PRO A 285 9.34 3.23 -12.60
N ALA A 286 9.29 3.90 -13.77
CA ALA A 286 8.45 5.07 -13.96
C ALA A 286 6.98 4.80 -13.59
N ALA A 287 6.30 5.79 -13.00
CA ALA A 287 4.91 5.66 -12.59
C ALA A 287 4.02 5.17 -13.74
N ILE A 288 4.21 5.72 -14.94
CA ILE A 288 3.43 5.31 -16.12
C ILE A 288 3.66 3.84 -16.54
N SER A 289 4.79 3.25 -16.19
CA SER A 289 5.10 1.84 -16.53
C SER A 289 4.62 0.84 -15.48
N ARG A 290 4.26 1.30 -14.26
CA ARG A 290 3.76 0.45 -13.18
C ARG A 290 2.24 0.52 -12.96
N LEU A 291 1.51 1.27 -13.79
CA LEU A 291 0.05 1.41 -13.68
C LEU A 291 -0.69 0.08 -13.72
N GLU A 292 -0.27 -0.84 -14.60
CA GLU A 292 -0.89 -2.17 -14.72
C GLU A 292 -0.76 -2.95 -13.41
N ARG A 293 0.44 -3.05 -12.87
CA ARG A 293 0.74 -3.83 -11.67
C ARG A 293 0.16 -3.21 -10.41
N ASP A 294 0.27 -1.87 -10.27
CA ASP A 294 0.05 -1.20 -8.99
C ASP A 294 -1.36 -0.56 -8.88
N ILE A 295 -2.13 -0.52 -9.99
CA ILE A 295 -3.49 0.05 -9.97
C ILE A 295 -4.48 -0.86 -10.70
N ILE A 296 -4.20 -1.20 -11.97
CA ILE A 296 -5.19 -1.81 -12.85
C ILE A 296 -5.51 -3.24 -12.45
N SER A 297 -4.51 -3.99 -12.01
CA SER A 297 -4.67 -5.38 -11.56
C SER A 297 -5.32 -5.52 -10.17
N LEU A 298 -5.40 -4.44 -9.39
CA LEU A 298 -5.96 -4.49 -8.04
C LEU A 298 -7.50 -4.65 -8.09
N PRO A 299 -8.08 -5.57 -7.32
CA PRO A 299 -9.52 -5.74 -7.28
C PRO A 299 -10.20 -4.60 -6.51
N GLY A 300 -11.31 -4.11 -7.03
CA GLY A 300 -12.18 -3.13 -6.36
C GLY A 300 -11.80 -1.66 -6.57
N VAL A 301 -10.81 -1.32 -7.39
CA VAL A 301 -10.38 0.06 -7.64
C VAL A 301 -11.51 0.91 -8.22
N ALA A 302 -11.81 2.01 -7.55
CA ALA A 302 -12.80 2.99 -7.97
C ALA A 302 -12.26 4.42 -8.05
N THR A 303 -11.17 4.71 -7.31
CA THR A 303 -10.59 6.06 -7.25
C THR A 303 -9.07 5.97 -7.17
N VAL A 304 -8.39 6.88 -7.85
CA VAL A 304 -6.92 7.09 -7.76
C VAL A 304 -6.67 8.53 -7.34
N ILE A 305 -5.82 8.72 -6.33
CA ILE A 305 -5.25 10.03 -5.95
C ILE A 305 -3.77 9.96 -6.30
N TRP A 306 -3.33 10.75 -7.29
CA TRP A 306 -1.98 10.69 -7.84
C TRP A 306 -1.19 11.95 -7.49
N MET A 307 -0.15 11.79 -6.65
CA MET A 307 0.77 12.86 -6.26
C MET A 307 2.21 12.47 -6.59
N GLU A 308 2.80 13.09 -7.60
CA GLU A 308 4.15 12.76 -8.05
C GLU A 308 4.74 13.89 -8.92
N GLY A 309 6.08 13.92 -9.09
CA GLY A 309 6.76 14.87 -9.98
C GLY A 309 7.92 15.63 -9.33
N ILE A 310 8.01 15.67 -7.99
CA ILE A 310 9.12 16.37 -7.33
C ILE A 310 10.47 15.73 -7.65
N ASN A 311 10.52 14.41 -7.81
CA ASN A 311 11.72 13.68 -8.18
C ASN A 311 12.09 13.84 -9.66
N ASP A 312 11.09 14.00 -10.53
CA ASP A 312 11.33 14.37 -11.94
C ASP A 312 12.08 15.70 -12.02
N PHE A 313 11.69 16.68 -11.20
CA PHE A 313 12.33 18.01 -11.19
C PHE A 313 13.65 18.02 -10.45
N GLY A 314 13.72 17.37 -9.28
CA GLY A 314 14.88 17.40 -8.41
C GLY A 314 16.00 16.47 -8.86
N ALA A 315 15.67 15.20 -9.09
CA ALA A 315 16.67 14.18 -9.38
C ALA A 315 16.97 14.02 -10.87
N ALA A 316 15.96 14.16 -11.75
CA ALA A 316 16.10 13.96 -13.19
C ALA A 316 16.17 15.27 -14.01
N ASP A 317 15.98 16.43 -13.37
CA ASP A 317 15.94 17.76 -14.00
C ASP A 317 14.95 17.86 -15.17
N ALA A 318 13.87 17.09 -15.13
CA ALA A 318 12.83 17.06 -16.17
C ALA A 318 12.16 18.43 -16.33
N THR A 319 11.56 18.67 -17.50
CA THR A 319 10.72 19.84 -17.71
C THR A 319 9.31 19.62 -17.17
N VAL A 320 8.56 20.69 -16.98
CA VAL A 320 7.15 20.62 -16.55
C VAL A 320 6.30 19.90 -17.61
N GLU A 321 6.59 20.17 -18.88
CA GLU A 321 5.89 19.58 -20.04
C GLU A 321 6.07 18.05 -20.06
N THR A 322 7.27 17.54 -19.75
CA THR A 322 7.56 16.10 -19.65
C THR A 322 6.68 15.43 -18.59
N VAL A 323 6.55 16.05 -17.42
CA VAL A 323 5.75 15.53 -16.32
C VAL A 323 4.24 15.59 -16.64
N VAL A 324 3.79 16.72 -17.23
CA VAL A 324 2.39 16.89 -17.68
C VAL A 324 2.02 15.87 -18.75
N ASP A 325 2.91 15.59 -19.69
CA ASP A 325 2.70 14.56 -20.72
C ASP A 325 2.60 13.17 -20.09
N GLY A 326 3.45 12.85 -19.12
CA GLY A 326 3.37 11.61 -18.34
C GLY A 326 2.02 11.43 -17.63
N TYR A 327 1.55 12.46 -16.93
CA TYR A 327 0.22 12.45 -16.32
C TYR A 327 -0.89 12.24 -17.34
N THR A 328 -0.83 12.97 -18.46
CA THR A 328 -1.86 12.89 -19.52
C THR A 328 -1.96 11.48 -20.09
N LYS A 329 -0.81 10.85 -20.40
CA LYS A 329 -0.73 9.47 -20.87
C LYS A 329 -1.24 8.48 -19.82
N GLY A 330 -0.80 8.61 -18.56
CA GLY A 330 -1.20 7.73 -17.49
C GLY A 330 -2.70 7.79 -17.20
N VAL A 331 -3.29 9.00 -17.15
CA VAL A 331 -4.74 9.18 -16.97
C VAL A 331 -5.52 8.55 -18.13
N ALA A 332 -5.05 8.70 -19.37
CA ALA A 332 -5.69 8.08 -20.54
C ALA A 332 -5.68 6.55 -20.43
N VAL A 333 -4.55 5.94 -20.01
CA VAL A 333 -4.45 4.49 -19.80
C VAL A 333 -5.40 4.04 -18.70
N LEU A 334 -5.43 4.70 -17.56
CA LEU A 334 -6.30 4.34 -16.44
C LEU A 334 -7.78 4.40 -16.84
N ARG A 335 -8.22 5.44 -17.54
CA ARG A 335 -9.60 5.56 -18.01
C ARG A 335 -9.98 4.52 -19.08
N GLN A 336 -9.03 4.13 -19.93
CA GLN A 336 -9.23 3.05 -20.89
C GLN A 336 -9.40 1.69 -20.22
N ARG A 337 -8.59 1.41 -19.18
CA ARG A 337 -8.53 0.10 -18.54
C ARG A 337 -9.54 -0.06 -17.40
N ILE A 338 -9.92 1.02 -16.74
CA ILE A 338 -10.93 1.07 -15.68
C ILE A 338 -11.93 2.21 -16.03
N PRO A 339 -12.92 1.98 -16.89
CA PRO A 339 -13.76 3.06 -17.48
C PRO A 339 -14.48 3.94 -16.44
N ALA A 340 -14.82 3.40 -15.27
CA ALA A 340 -15.53 4.13 -14.23
C ALA A 340 -14.60 4.72 -13.15
N VAL A 341 -13.27 4.64 -13.33
CA VAL A 341 -12.32 5.15 -12.34
C VAL A 341 -12.39 6.67 -12.23
N ARG A 342 -12.36 7.16 -11.00
CA ARG A 342 -12.20 8.58 -10.70
C ARG A 342 -10.73 8.86 -10.42
N ILE A 343 -10.18 9.90 -11.04
CA ILE A 343 -8.75 10.21 -10.96
C ILE A 343 -8.58 11.65 -10.48
N PHE A 344 -7.90 11.81 -9.35
CA PHE A 344 -7.61 13.12 -8.74
C PHE A 344 -6.11 13.38 -8.82
N GLY A 345 -5.72 14.51 -9.43
CA GLY A 345 -4.37 15.02 -9.30
C GLY A 345 -4.17 15.62 -7.91
N ALA A 346 -3.01 15.41 -7.30
CA ALA A 346 -2.69 16.04 -6.03
C ALA A 346 -1.47 16.95 -6.15
N THR A 347 -1.54 18.19 -5.60
CA THR A 347 -0.47 19.17 -5.71
C THR A 347 0.74 18.75 -4.87
N LEU A 348 1.94 19.04 -5.40
CA LEU A 348 3.21 18.76 -4.73
C LEU A 348 3.45 19.72 -3.57
N THR A 349 3.83 19.21 -2.42
CA THR A 349 4.27 20.00 -1.26
C THR A 349 5.57 20.73 -1.55
N SER A 350 5.87 21.82 -0.84
CA SER A 350 7.12 22.54 -1.02
C SER A 350 8.34 21.73 -0.58
N ALA A 351 9.38 21.75 -1.39
CA ALA A 351 10.72 21.27 -1.08
C ALA A 351 11.77 22.41 -1.07
N LEU A 352 11.31 23.67 -1.10
CA LEU A 352 12.20 24.83 -1.14
C LEU A 352 13.14 24.84 0.07
N HIS A 353 14.44 25.04 -0.18
CA HIS A 353 15.52 24.99 0.80
C HIS A 353 15.65 23.64 1.52
N SER A 354 15.19 22.54 0.89
CA SER A 354 15.44 21.18 1.39
C SER A 354 16.94 20.90 1.54
N THR A 355 17.31 20.15 2.57
CA THR A 355 18.68 19.64 2.75
C THR A 355 19.07 18.61 1.68
N VAL A 356 18.08 18.05 0.96
CA VAL A 356 18.31 17.27 -0.26
C VAL A 356 18.62 18.24 -1.39
N ALA A 357 19.90 18.48 -1.63
CA ALA A 357 20.40 19.59 -2.49
C ALA A 357 19.78 19.60 -3.89
N SER A 358 19.49 18.46 -4.48
CA SER A 358 18.84 18.36 -5.79
C SER A 358 17.41 18.92 -5.80
N HIS A 359 16.68 18.84 -4.68
CA HIS A 359 15.27 19.23 -4.56
C HIS A 359 15.07 20.64 -4.01
N GLY A 360 16.00 21.12 -3.14
CA GLY A 360 15.87 22.39 -2.42
C GLY A 360 16.07 23.64 -3.25
N ARG A 361 16.39 23.54 -4.53
CA ARG A 361 16.74 24.65 -5.41
C ARG A 361 15.51 25.51 -5.78
N PRO A 362 15.65 26.85 -5.85
CA PRO A 362 14.56 27.74 -6.29
C PRO A 362 14.00 27.41 -7.69
N GLU A 363 14.82 26.83 -8.56
CA GLU A 363 14.40 26.40 -9.89
C GLU A 363 13.44 25.21 -9.81
N VAL A 364 13.73 24.23 -8.96
CA VAL A 364 12.84 23.08 -8.71
C VAL A 364 11.50 23.57 -8.16
N ASP A 365 11.52 24.56 -7.25
CA ASP A 365 10.29 25.14 -6.72
C ASP A 365 9.49 25.89 -7.81
N ARG A 366 10.15 26.57 -8.76
CA ARG A 366 9.44 27.16 -9.91
C ARG A 366 8.73 26.11 -10.75
N LYS A 367 9.41 24.99 -11.07
CA LYS A 367 8.81 23.85 -11.80
C LYS A 367 7.65 23.24 -11.01
N ARG A 368 7.82 23.02 -9.70
CA ARG A 368 6.78 22.53 -8.80
C ARG A 368 5.53 23.41 -8.82
N ARG A 369 5.70 24.72 -8.68
CA ARG A 369 4.58 25.68 -8.72
C ARG A 369 3.88 25.71 -10.08
N ALA A 370 4.62 25.57 -11.16
CA ALA A 370 4.04 25.50 -12.50
C ALA A 370 3.22 24.21 -12.69
N LEU A 371 3.73 23.06 -12.21
CA LEU A 371 2.96 21.81 -12.21
C LEU A 371 1.72 21.91 -11.31
N ASN A 372 1.82 22.49 -10.11
CA ASN A 372 0.68 22.69 -9.23
C ASN A 372 -0.39 23.59 -9.87
N ALA A 373 0.00 24.64 -10.61
CA ALA A 373 -0.93 25.47 -11.38
C ALA A 373 -1.66 24.64 -12.47
N PHE A 374 -0.93 23.79 -13.19
CA PHE A 374 -1.53 22.87 -14.16
C PHE A 374 -2.52 21.91 -13.45
N LEU A 375 -2.14 21.27 -12.34
CA LEU A 375 -3.01 20.33 -11.62
C LEU A 375 -4.32 21.00 -11.18
N ARG A 376 -4.25 22.25 -10.63
CA ARG A 376 -5.44 23.00 -10.20
C ARG A 376 -6.35 23.40 -11.36
N GLY A 377 -5.81 23.67 -12.55
CA GLY A 377 -6.56 24.13 -13.74
C GLY A 377 -6.96 23.06 -14.72
N SER A 378 -6.37 21.87 -14.62
CA SER A 378 -6.50 20.83 -15.64
C SER A 378 -7.87 20.15 -15.62
N LYS A 379 -8.34 19.76 -16.81
CA LYS A 379 -9.58 18.99 -17.01
C LYS A 379 -9.32 17.50 -17.25
N ILE A 380 -8.06 17.04 -17.22
CA ILE A 380 -7.75 15.60 -17.35
C ILE A 380 -8.12 14.83 -16.08
N PHE A 381 -8.17 15.49 -14.93
CA PHE A 381 -8.56 14.93 -13.65
C PHE A 381 -10.03 15.22 -13.33
N ASP A 382 -10.66 14.39 -12.49
CA ASP A 382 -12.01 14.58 -11.97
C ASP A 382 -12.07 15.62 -10.84
N GLY A 383 -10.91 16.07 -10.38
CA GLY A 383 -10.71 17.10 -9.38
C GLY A 383 -9.27 17.14 -8.90
N VAL A 384 -8.99 18.03 -7.95
CA VAL A 384 -7.66 18.20 -7.37
C VAL A 384 -7.71 18.09 -5.85
N VAL A 385 -6.69 17.44 -5.28
CA VAL A 385 -6.41 17.45 -3.83
C VAL A 385 -5.25 18.41 -3.59
N ASP A 386 -5.48 19.49 -2.84
CA ASP A 386 -4.49 20.56 -2.69
C ASP A 386 -3.64 20.37 -1.43
N PHE A 387 -2.65 19.48 -1.52
CA PHE A 387 -1.69 19.25 -0.44
C PHE A 387 -0.69 20.42 -0.25
N ASP A 388 -0.40 21.16 -1.33
CA ASP A 388 0.44 22.36 -1.25
C ASP A 388 -0.20 23.39 -0.32
N ALA A 389 -1.47 23.74 -0.54
CA ALA A 389 -2.19 24.67 0.31
C ALA A 389 -2.27 24.22 1.78
N ALA A 390 -2.35 22.90 2.03
CA ALA A 390 -2.43 22.36 3.39
C ALA A 390 -1.09 22.50 4.16
N THR A 391 0.05 22.47 3.47
CA THR A 391 1.38 22.34 4.07
C THR A 391 2.28 23.57 3.93
N LEU A 392 1.97 24.47 2.99
CA LEU A 392 2.79 25.63 2.65
C LEU A 392 2.74 26.71 3.73
N ASP A 393 3.90 27.24 4.09
CA ASP A 393 4.06 28.53 4.76
C ASP A 393 4.15 29.63 3.70
N GLU A 394 3.09 30.41 3.56
CA GLU A 394 3.00 31.48 2.53
C GLU A 394 4.06 32.56 2.70
N GLY A 395 4.53 32.81 3.93
CA GLY A 395 5.53 33.84 4.22
C GLY A 395 6.93 33.48 3.72
N THR A 396 7.27 32.19 3.74
CA THR A 396 8.60 31.70 3.38
C THR A 396 8.62 30.93 2.05
N GLY A 397 7.48 30.42 1.61
CA GLY A 397 7.37 29.50 0.47
C GLY A 397 7.85 28.06 0.79
N GLU A 398 8.26 27.80 2.03
CA GLU A 398 8.69 26.48 2.50
C GLU A 398 7.49 25.67 3.05
N MET A 399 7.71 24.41 3.41
CA MET A 399 6.80 23.66 4.26
C MET A 399 6.75 24.31 5.65
N LYS A 400 5.57 24.32 6.28
CA LYS A 400 5.39 24.86 7.66
C LYS A 400 6.39 24.23 8.63
N PRO A 401 7.06 25.01 9.50
CA PRO A 401 8.10 24.49 10.39
C PRO A 401 7.68 23.32 11.27
N VAL A 402 6.44 23.32 11.76
CA VAL A 402 5.89 22.22 12.61
C VAL A 402 5.79 20.89 11.87
N MET A 403 5.81 20.90 10.55
CA MET A 403 5.70 19.71 9.68
C MET A 403 7.05 19.16 9.22
N GLN A 404 8.16 19.83 9.54
CA GLN A 404 9.48 19.49 9.02
C GLN A 404 10.24 18.43 9.85
N PRO A 405 10.20 18.42 11.22
CA PRO A 405 10.97 17.46 12.02
C PRO A 405 10.59 16.01 11.69
N GLY A 406 11.59 15.15 11.47
CA GLY A 406 11.37 13.74 11.14
C GLY A 406 10.72 12.96 12.29
N SER A 407 9.61 12.24 12.03
CA SER A 407 8.95 11.39 13.04
C SER A 407 9.58 10.01 13.15
N SER A 408 10.16 9.49 12.05
CA SER A 408 10.78 8.15 12.04
C SER A 408 12.17 8.10 12.65
N ILE A 409 13.00 9.14 12.41
CA ILE A 409 14.40 9.18 12.83
C ILE A 409 14.73 10.35 13.78
N GLY A 410 13.73 11.22 14.04
CA GLY A 410 13.95 12.46 14.81
C GLY A 410 14.73 13.51 14.02
N GLY A 411 15.19 14.56 14.74
CA GLY A 411 15.97 15.66 14.17
C GLY A 411 15.12 16.67 13.39
N PRO A 412 15.77 17.67 12.76
CA PRO A 412 15.07 18.81 12.12
C PRO A 412 14.32 18.44 10.85
N GLY A 413 14.51 17.21 10.33
CA GLY A 413 13.96 16.79 9.05
C GLY A 413 14.78 17.33 7.87
N ASP A 414 14.30 17.01 6.65
CA ASP A 414 14.97 17.37 5.41
C ASP A 414 14.29 18.49 4.62
N LYS A 415 13.20 19.05 5.14
CA LYS A 415 12.35 20.08 4.50
C LYS A 415 11.74 19.66 3.14
N LEU A 416 11.73 18.36 2.85
CA LEU A 416 11.09 17.76 1.69
C LEU A 416 9.95 16.85 2.10
N HIS A 417 10.19 16.01 3.12
CA HIS A 417 9.25 15.02 3.58
C HIS A 417 8.50 15.50 4.84
N PRO A 418 7.16 15.52 4.80
CA PRO A 418 6.37 15.89 5.96
C PRO A 418 6.53 14.87 7.10
N ASN A 419 6.47 15.34 8.33
CA ASN A 419 6.33 14.48 9.50
C ASN A 419 4.85 14.05 9.70
N ARG A 420 4.55 13.33 10.81
CA ARG A 420 3.19 12.92 11.16
C ARG A 420 2.17 14.08 11.19
N ALA A 421 2.60 15.30 11.60
CA ALA A 421 1.70 16.46 11.63
C ALA A 421 1.39 16.95 10.21
N GLY A 422 2.39 16.96 9.32
CA GLY A 422 2.21 17.28 7.91
C GLY A 422 1.34 16.25 7.20
N TYR A 423 1.58 14.96 7.43
CA TYR A 423 0.74 13.90 6.88
C TYR A 423 -0.70 13.96 7.41
N ALA A 424 -0.90 14.32 8.68
CA ALA A 424 -2.24 14.57 9.21
C ALA A 424 -2.91 15.76 8.49
N ALA A 425 -2.19 16.85 8.24
CA ALA A 425 -2.72 17.99 7.49
C ALA A 425 -3.11 17.60 6.06
N MET A 426 -2.25 16.85 5.36
CA MET A 426 -2.53 16.34 4.01
C MET A 426 -3.77 15.44 3.98
N GLY A 427 -3.82 14.39 4.82
CA GLY A 427 -4.97 13.50 4.87
C GLY A 427 -6.27 14.19 5.27
N ASN A 428 -6.20 15.26 6.09
CA ASN A 428 -7.36 16.08 6.46
C ASN A 428 -7.80 17.05 5.35
N ALA A 429 -6.92 17.43 4.44
CA ALA A 429 -7.24 18.31 3.31
C ALA A 429 -8.06 17.61 2.21
N VAL A 430 -8.10 16.27 2.21
CA VAL A 430 -8.89 15.53 1.21
C VAL A 430 -10.38 15.72 1.46
N ASP A 431 -11.09 16.24 0.47
CA ASP A 431 -12.56 16.30 0.47
C ASP A 431 -13.15 14.91 0.20
N LEU A 432 -13.79 14.32 1.21
CA LEU A 432 -14.32 12.97 1.15
C LEU A 432 -15.47 12.83 0.16
N GLU A 433 -16.37 13.80 0.09
CA GLU A 433 -17.49 13.80 -0.84
C GLU A 433 -16.98 13.91 -2.29
N MET A 434 -15.99 14.76 -2.53
CA MET A 434 -15.37 14.91 -3.84
C MET A 434 -14.79 13.59 -4.32
N ILE A 435 -13.95 12.90 -3.52
CA ILE A 435 -13.26 11.69 -3.96
C ILE A 435 -14.14 10.45 -4.01
N THR A 436 -15.24 10.40 -3.27
CA THR A 436 -16.18 9.27 -3.24
C THR A 436 -17.35 9.43 -4.20
N GLY A 437 -17.66 10.66 -4.63
CA GLY A 437 -18.87 10.99 -5.37
C GLY A 437 -20.14 10.83 -4.56
N ALA A 438 -20.03 10.67 -3.26
CA ALA A 438 -21.18 10.67 -2.37
C ALA A 438 -21.71 12.11 -2.29
N ARG A 439 -22.94 12.33 -2.81
CA ARG A 439 -23.64 13.59 -2.59
C ARG A 439 -24.20 13.59 -1.16
N LYS A 440 -24.22 14.79 -0.52
CA LYS A 440 -24.90 14.99 0.76
C LYS A 440 -26.38 14.66 0.66
#